data_047bfba9afd030d4a297661cbf55d7de
#
_entry.id   047bfba9afd030d4a297661cbf55d7de
#
_cell.length_a   1.000
_cell.length_b   1.000
_cell.length_c   1.000
_cell.angle_alpha   90.00
_cell.angle_beta   90.00
_cell.angle_gamma   90.00
#
_symmetry.space_group_name_H-M   'P 1'
#
loop_
_entity.id
_entity.type
_entity.pdbx_description
1 polymer ?
#
loop_
_entity_poly.entity_id
_entity_poly.type
_entity_poly.pdbx_seq_one_letter_code
_entity_poly.pdbx_strand_id
1 'polypeptide(L)'
;MNGLLPEELPEGRLLLHSCCAPCSGAIVEALAEAYRQAGRDPGEEMAIFWSNSNICDREEYDKRKAEILRYAREFGIEVIDDDYDHEEWLAQVAKGREDAPERGPRCLECFAFRLARAARYAAEHGFGTLTTSLASSRWKSLEQVDEAGRRACEAVGADTRAAGQAAGSTGQTVQWWGRNWRKGGLQPRRNEIIREQNFYNQTFCGCEFSKGPISQN
;
A
#
# COMPACT_ATOMS: atom_id res chain seq x y z
N MET A 1 -18.62 15.86 4.83
CA MET A 1 -17.57 14.85 5.02
C MET A 1 -16.24 15.50 4.71
N ASN A 2 -15.27 15.50 5.62
CA ASN A 2 -13.92 16.00 5.33
C ASN A 2 -13.19 14.93 4.52
N GLY A 3 -13.47 14.86 3.22
CA GLY A 3 -12.79 13.96 2.29
C GLY A 3 -11.51 14.58 1.72
N LEU A 4 -10.86 13.85 0.83
CA LEU A 4 -9.78 14.35 -0.02
C LEU A 4 -10.39 15.35 -1.02
N LEU A 5 -9.77 16.51 -1.18
CA LEU A 5 -10.20 17.50 -2.16
C LEU A 5 -9.56 17.23 -3.54
N PRO A 6 -10.23 17.56 -4.66
CA PRO A 6 -9.68 17.35 -6.01
C PRO A 6 -8.30 17.97 -6.23
N GLU A 7 -8.04 19.14 -5.65
CA GLU A 7 -6.75 19.84 -5.74
C GLU A 7 -5.62 19.17 -4.94
N GLU A 8 -5.94 18.23 -4.07
CA GLU A 8 -4.96 17.43 -3.33
C GLU A 8 -4.53 16.16 -4.08
N LEU A 9 -5.18 15.84 -5.22
CA LEU A 9 -4.83 14.68 -6.04
C LEU A 9 -3.44 14.87 -6.64
N PRO A 10 -2.64 13.80 -6.71
CA PRO A 10 -1.32 13.87 -7.34
C PRO A 10 -1.44 14.01 -8.87
N GLU A 11 -0.37 14.50 -9.49
CA GLU A 11 -0.23 14.47 -10.95
C GLU A 11 0.05 13.04 -11.45
N GLY A 12 -0.50 12.73 -12.62
CA GLY A 12 -0.33 11.42 -13.26
C GLY A 12 -1.13 10.29 -12.57
N ARG A 13 -0.91 9.06 -13.05
CA ARG A 13 -1.59 7.88 -12.53
C ARG A 13 -1.04 7.50 -11.16
N LEU A 14 -1.96 7.12 -10.26
CA LEU A 14 -1.65 6.75 -8.88
C LEU A 14 -1.65 5.24 -8.68
N LEU A 15 -0.58 4.70 -8.08
CA LEU A 15 -0.55 3.33 -7.57
C LEU A 15 -0.74 3.34 -6.05
N LEU A 16 -1.81 2.72 -5.55
CA LEU A 16 -2.07 2.53 -4.13
C LEU A 16 -1.61 1.15 -3.68
N HIS A 17 -0.48 1.03 -2.99
CA HIS A 17 -0.12 -0.22 -2.32
C HIS A 17 -1.11 -0.52 -1.19
N SER A 18 -1.81 -1.66 -1.27
CA SER A 18 -2.84 -2.07 -0.31
C SER A 18 -2.34 -3.19 0.61
N CYS A 19 -2.46 -2.99 1.93
CA CYS A 19 -2.12 -4.03 2.90
C CYS A 19 -3.32 -4.92 3.31
N CYS A 20 -4.54 -4.43 3.18
CA CYS A 20 -5.80 -5.14 3.43
C CYS A 20 -7.00 -4.22 3.15
N ALA A 21 -8.19 -4.77 2.92
CA ALA A 21 -9.40 -4.00 2.68
C ALA A 21 -9.79 -3.07 3.86
N PRO A 22 -9.77 -3.51 5.13
CA PRO A 22 -10.05 -2.62 6.26
C PRO A 22 -9.15 -1.37 6.34
N CYS A 23 -7.90 -1.46 5.88
CA CYS A 23 -6.98 -0.32 5.88
C CYS A 23 -7.14 0.57 4.66
N SER A 24 -7.58 0.01 3.54
CA SER A 24 -7.66 0.69 2.25
C SER A 24 -9.03 1.27 1.93
N GLY A 25 -10.12 0.73 2.50
CA GLY A 25 -11.48 1.06 2.09
C GLY A 25 -11.80 2.54 2.07
N ALA A 26 -11.56 3.26 3.18
CA ALA A 26 -11.81 4.70 3.24
C ALA A 26 -10.88 5.51 2.33
N ILE A 27 -9.67 5.02 2.05
CA ILE A 27 -8.73 5.66 1.12
C ILE A 27 -9.23 5.52 -0.31
N VAL A 28 -9.65 4.31 -0.70
CA VAL A 28 -10.19 4.02 -2.04
C VAL A 28 -11.43 4.87 -2.30
N GLU A 29 -12.37 4.91 -1.35
CA GLU A 29 -13.59 5.72 -1.47
C GLU A 29 -13.25 7.21 -1.61
N ALA A 30 -12.36 7.74 -0.76
CA ALA A 30 -11.98 9.16 -0.80
C ALA A 30 -11.25 9.54 -2.08
N LEU A 31 -10.36 8.69 -2.59
CA LEU A 31 -9.67 8.90 -3.87
C LEU A 31 -10.64 8.84 -5.04
N ALA A 32 -11.49 7.81 -5.09
CA ALA A 32 -12.47 7.65 -6.15
C ALA A 32 -13.44 8.84 -6.22
N GLU A 33 -13.90 9.33 -5.07
CA GLU A 33 -14.76 10.50 -4.99
C GLU A 33 -14.05 11.78 -5.45
N ALA A 34 -12.79 12.00 -5.02
CA ALA A 34 -12.02 13.16 -5.44
C ALA A 34 -11.74 13.15 -6.96
N TYR A 35 -11.42 11.99 -7.56
CA TYR A 35 -11.26 11.87 -9.01
C TYR A 35 -12.57 12.18 -9.75
N ARG A 36 -13.71 11.63 -9.30
CA ARG A 36 -15.02 11.93 -9.91
C ARG A 36 -15.39 13.40 -9.81
N GLN A 37 -15.11 14.05 -8.68
CA GLN A 37 -15.33 15.50 -8.50
C GLN A 37 -14.43 16.33 -9.43
N ALA A 38 -13.22 15.83 -9.76
CA ALA A 38 -12.35 16.41 -10.75
C ALA A 38 -12.76 16.10 -12.21
N GLY A 39 -13.84 15.36 -12.44
CA GLY A 39 -14.28 14.90 -13.77
C GLY A 39 -13.40 13.81 -14.38
N ARG A 40 -12.67 13.06 -13.57
CA ARG A 40 -11.72 12.01 -13.97
C ARG A 40 -12.26 10.63 -13.53
N ASP A 41 -12.04 9.59 -14.34
CA ASP A 41 -12.47 8.23 -14.00
C ASP A 41 -11.44 7.59 -13.05
N PRO A 42 -11.85 7.18 -11.83
CA PRO A 42 -10.93 6.51 -10.91
C PRO A 42 -10.26 5.26 -11.49
N GLY A 43 -10.97 4.50 -12.33
CA GLY A 43 -10.44 3.28 -12.95
C GLY A 43 -9.32 3.54 -13.96
N GLU A 44 -9.30 4.73 -14.59
CA GLU A 44 -8.23 5.15 -15.50
C GLU A 44 -7.06 5.78 -14.74
N GLU A 45 -7.36 6.47 -13.63
CA GLU A 45 -6.43 7.32 -12.90
C GLU A 45 -5.65 6.59 -11.81
N MET A 46 -6.19 5.49 -11.28
CA MET A 46 -5.52 4.75 -10.22
C MET A 46 -5.68 3.23 -10.35
N ALA A 47 -4.71 2.52 -9.77
CA ALA A 47 -4.82 1.09 -9.52
C ALA A 47 -4.38 0.75 -8.10
N ILE A 48 -4.79 -0.40 -7.62
CA ILE A 48 -4.39 -0.96 -6.33
C ILE A 48 -3.32 -2.03 -6.58
N PHE A 49 -2.20 -1.95 -5.86
CA PHE A 49 -1.15 -2.95 -5.89
C PHE A 49 -1.18 -3.81 -4.63
N TRP A 50 -1.43 -5.10 -4.82
CA TRP A 50 -1.50 -6.09 -3.75
C TRP A 50 -0.18 -6.82 -3.62
N SER A 51 0.72 -6.35 -2.75
CA SER A 51 2.05 -6.94 -2.47
C SER A 51 2.16 -7.23 -0.98
N ASN A 52 1.91 -8.47 -0.58
CA ASN A 52 1.74 -8.86 0.82
C ASN A 52 2.41 -10.21 1.17
N SER A 53 3.60 -10.48 0.63
CA SER A 53 4.39 -11.70 0.93
C SER A 53 4.73 -11.90 2.42
N ASN A 54 4.52 -10.88 3.25
CA ASN A 54 4.63 -10.97 4.70
C ASN A 54 3.50 -11.75 5.38
N ILE A 55 2.39 -12.01 4.69
CA ILE A 55 1.28 -12.73 5.29
C ILE A 55 1.65 -14.21 5.34
N CYS A 56 1.81 -14.73 6.56
CA CYS A 56 2.07 -16.14 6.79
C CYS A 56 0.77 -16.92 6.71
N ASP A 57 0.80 -18.03 6.04
CA ASP A 57 -0.17 -18.92 5.48
C ASP A 57 -0.98 -18.35 4.28
N ARG A 58 -1.10 -19.20 3.28
CA ARG A 58 -1.73 -18.86 2.01
C ARG A 58 -3.23 -18.62 2.16
N GLU A 59 -3.89 -19.27 3.10
CA GLU A 59 -5.32 -19.11 3.35
C GLU A 59 -5.63 -17.69 3.84
N GLU A 60 -4.85 -17.19 4.79
CA GLU A 60 -4.99 -15.82 5.30
C GLU A 60 -4.68 -14.77 4.21
N TYR A 61 -3.65 -15.03 3.37
CA TYR A 61 -3.34 -14.18 2.23
C TYR A 61 -4.52 -14.09 1.25
N ASP A 62 -5.05 -15.23 0.82
CA ASP A 62 -6.14 -15.31 -0.17
C ASP A 62 -7.43 -14.70 0.38
N LYS A 63 -7.73 -14.90 1.67
CA LYS A 63 -8.87 -14.30 2.35
C LYS A 63 -8.81 -12.77 2.35
N ARG A 64 -7.66 -12.18 2.70
CA ARG A 64 -7.48 -10.72 2.67
C ARG A 64 -7.49 -10.16 1.25
N LYS A 65 -6.93 -10.91 0.28
CA LYS A 65 -6.93 -10.52 -1.12
C LYS A 65 -8.35 -10.49 -1.70
N ALA A 66 -9.16 -11.51 -1.42
CA ALA A 66 -10.54 -11.57 -1.88
C ALA A 66 -11.36 -10.34 -1.46
N GLU A 67 -11.16 -9.83 -0.24
CA GLU A 67 -11.85 -8.65 0.26
C GLU A 67 -11.50 -7.38 -0.53
N ILE A 68 -10.21 -7.14 -0.83
CA ILE A 68 -9.82 -5.94 -1.59
C ILE A 68 -10.25 -6.04 -3.06
N LEU A 69 -10.18 -7.23 -3.67
CA LEU A 69 -10.67 -7.48 -5.01
C LEU A 69 -12.16 -7.20 -5.14
N ARG A 70 -12.96 -7.64 -4.16
CA ARG A 70 -14.40 -7.40 -4.12
C ARG A 70 -14.70 -5.91 -4.03
N TYR A 71 -14.04 -5.22 -3.10
CA TYR A 71 -14.32 -3.80 -2.84
C TYR A 71 -13.86 -2.89 -3.98
N ALA A 72 -12.70 -3.12 -4.57
CA ALA A 72 -12.20 -2.32 -5.67
C ALA A 72 -13.11 -2.34 -6.90
N ARG A 73 -13.80 -3.47 -7.15
CA ARG A 73 -14.76 -3.60 -8.25
C ARG A 73 -15.93 -2.63 -8.17
N GLU A 74 -16.36 -2.24 -6.96
CA GLU A 74 -17.45 -1.27 -6.77
C GLU A 74 -17.09 0.13 -7.33
N PHE A 75 -15.79 0.41 -7.48
CA PHE A 75 -15.26 1.67 -7.99
C PHE A 75 -14.72 1.58 -9.41
N GLY A 76 -14.71 0.39 -10.03
CA GLY A 76 -14.10 0.14 -11.32
C GLY A 76 -12.56 0.17 -11.29
N ILE A 77 -11.94 0.03 -10.11
CA ILE A 77 -10.49 0.13 -9.92
C ILE A 77 -9.86 -1.25 -10.06
N GLU A 78 -8.80 -1.34 -10.90
CA GLU A 78 -8.01 -2.55 -11.07
C GLU A 78 -7.20 -2.87 -9.81
N VAL A 79 -7.13 -4.16 -9.47
CA VAL A 79 -6.20 -4.69 -8.46
C VAL A 79 -5.16 -5.54 -9.14
N ILE A 80 -3.92 -5.08 -9.09
CA ILE A 80 -2.75 -5.76 -9.61
C ILE A 80 -2.22 -6.67 -8.50
N ASP A 81 -2.19 -7.97 -8.78
CA ASP A 81 -1.71 -9.00 -7.84
C ASP A 81 -0.23 -9.22 -8.05
N ASP A 82 0.57 -8.89 -7.05
CA ASP A 82 2.00 -9.18 -7.04
C ASP A 82 2.24 -10.63 -6.62
N ASP A 83 3.36 -11.20 -7.04
CA ASP A 83 3.74 -12.56 -6.69
C ASP A 83 3.86 -12.75 -5.17
N TYR A 84 3.14 -13.75 -4.66
CA TYR A 84 3.25 -14.16 -3.27
C TYR A 84 4.44 -15.07 -3.09
N ASP A 85 5.49 -14.56 -2.47
CA ASP A 85 6.71 -15.27 -2.11
C ASP A 85 7.06 -15.05 -0.64
N HIS A 86 6.48 -15.86 0.23
CA HIS A 86 6.70 -15.76 1.67
C HIS A 86 8.11 -16.25 2.08
N GLU A 87 8.68 -17.21 1.35
CA GLU A 87 10.03 -17.71 1.61
C GLU A 87 11.07 -16.63 1.29
N GLU A 88 10.91 -15.91 0.20
CA GLU A 88 11.76 -14.76 -0.11
C GLU A 88 11.64 -13.67 0.98
N TRP A 89 10.43 -13.39 1.43
CA TRP A 89 10.21 -12.44 2.52
C TRP A 89 10.91 -12.89 3.82
N LEU A 90 10.82 -14.17 4.18
CA LEU A 90 11.54 -14.73 5.34
C LEU A 90 13.05 -14.56 5.19
N ALA A 91 13.59 -14.86 4.02
CA ALA A 91 15.03 -14.79 3.75
C ALA A 91 15.57 -13.35 3.77
N GLN A 92 14.85 -12.39 3.22
CA GLN A 92 15.32 -11.01 3.07
C GLN A 92 14.94 -10.11 4.26
N VAL A 93 13.76 -10.33 4.84
CA VAL A 93 13.19 -9.45 5.87
C VAL A 93 13.32 -10.01 7.27
N ALA A 94 12.94 -11.28 7.48
CA ALA A 94 12.86 -11.85 8.82
C ALA A 94 14.20 -12.35 9.34
N LYS A 95 15.02 -12.93 8.47
CA LYS A 95 16.31 -13.55 8.85
C LYS A 95 17.22 -12.61 9.62
N GLY A 96 17.56 -13.02 10.85
CA GLY A 96 18.36 -12.24 11.79
C GLY A 96 17.60 -11.12 12.49
N ARG A 97 16.27 -11.06 12.36
CA ARG A 97 15.36 -10.09 13.01
C ARG A 97 14.14 -10.77 13.61
N GLU A 98 14.19 -12.07 13.84
CA GLU A 98 13.08 -12.89 14.33
C GLU A 98 12.58 -12.39 15.68
N ASP A 99 13.50 -12.00 16.57
CA ASP A 99 13.22 -11.49 17.92
C ASP A 99 12.94 -9.97 17.96
N ALA A 100 13.00 -9.29 16.82
CA ALA A 100 12.72 -7.85 16.80
C ALA A 100 11.25 -7.57 17.17
N PRO A 101 10.98 -6.57 18.04
CA PRO A 101 9.61 -6.22 18.40
C PRO A 101 8.82 -5.69 17.21
N GLU A 102 7.49 -5.65 17.32
CA GLU A 102 6.67 -4.88 16.38
C GLU A 102 7.12 -3.41 16.37
N ARG A 103 7.04 -2.77 15.20
CA ARG A 103 7.57 -1.43 14.92
C ARG A 103 9.11 -1.32 15.03
N GLY A 104 9.80 -2.44 15.21
CA GLY A 104 11.26 -2.53 15.19
C GLY A 104 11.82 -2.64 13.77
N PRO A 105 13.12 -3.01 13.64
CA PRO A 105 13.81 -3.07 12.35
C PRO A 105 13.16 -4.04 11.35
N ARG A 106 12.62 -5.19 11.80
CA ARG A 106 11.90 -6.13 10.91
C ARG A 106 10.71 -5.45 10.23
N CYS A 107 9.94 -4.61 10.94
CA CYS A 107 8.81 -3.91 10.34
C CYS A 107 9.25 -2.89 9.30
N LEU A 108 10.33 -2.15 9.53
CA LEU A 108 10.90 -1.23 8.54
C LEU A 108 11.31 -1.96 7.26
N GLU A 109 12.06 -3.07 7.39
CA GLU A 109 12.46 -3.88 6.24
C GLU A 109 11.25 -4.52 5.52
N CYS A 110 10.21 -4.90 6.26
CA CYS A 110 8.95 -5.40 5.66
C CYS A 110 8.27 -4.31 4.82
N PHE A 111 8.24 -3.08 5.28
CA PHE A 111 7.68 -1.97 4.50
C PHE A 111 8.56 -1.67 3.29
N ALA A 112 9.89 -1.64 3.45
CA ALA A 112 10.85 -1.43 2.37
C ALA A 112 10.72 -2.50 1.28
N PHE A 113 10.68 -3.78 1.64
CA PHE A 113 10.50 -4.90 0.71
C PHE A 113 9.24 -4.74 -0.15
N ARG A 114 8.12 -4.45 0.47
CA ARG A 114 6.82 -4.34 -0.20
C ARG A 114 6.72 -3.08 -1.07
N LEU A 115 7.20 -1.95 -0.56
CA LEU A 115 7.13 -0.68 -1.28
C LEU A 115 8.17 -0.60 -2.42
N ALA A 116 9.30 -1.31 -2.32
CA ALA A 116 10.25 -1.44 -3.43
C ALA A 116 9.63 -2.20 -4.62
N ARG A 117 8.87 -3.27 -4.37
CA ARG A 117 8.13 -4.00 -5.41
C ARG A 117 7.07 -3.09 -6.06
N ALA A 118 6.32 -2.35 -5.23
CA ALA A 118 5.31 -1.41 -5.72
C ALA A 118 5.93 -0.26 -6.54
N ALA A 119 7.06 0.32 -6.12
CA ALA A 119 7.73 1.39 -6.83
C ALA A 119 8.29 0.91 -8.18
N ARG A 120 8.86 -0.28 -8.23
CA ARG A 120 9.35 -0.91 -9.47
C ARG A 120 8.20 -1.09 -10.45
N TYR A 121 7.10 -1.71 -10.00
CA TYR A 121 5.92 -1.89 -10.82
C TYR A 121 5.38 -0.54 -11.34
N ALA A 122 5.31 0.47 -10.47
CA ALA A 122 4.86 1.80 -10.85
C ALA A 122 5.69 2.39 -12.00
N ALA A 123 7.02 2.31 -11.92
CA ALA A 123 7.91 2.83 -12.95
C ALA A 123 7.80 2.09 -14.29
N GLU A 124 7.64 0.76 -14.24
CA GLU A 124 7.52 -0.09 -15.44
C GLU A 124 6.18 0.07 -16.15
N HIS A 125 5.11 0.48 -15.42
CA HIS A 125 3.74 0.54 -15.95
C HIS A 125 3.15 1.95 -16.01
N GLY A 126 4.00 2.99 -15.94
CA GLY A 126 3.58 4.38 -16.20
C GLY A 126 2.76 5.02 -15.07
N PHE A 127 2.91 4.57 -13.82
CA PHE A 127 2.37 5.27 -12.65
C PHE A 127 3.36 6.34 -12.18
N GLY A 128 2.90 7.59 -12.14
CA GLY A 128 3.73 8.73 -11.73
C GLY A 128 3.83 8.89 -10.21
N THR A 129 2.89 8.29 -9.45
CA THR A 129 2.81 8.45 -8.00
C THR A 129 2.54 7.14 -7.29
N LEU A 130 3.21 6.92 -6.16
CA LEU A 130 3.02 5.80 -5.26
C LEU A 130 2.58 6.28 -3.87
N THR A 131 1.55 5.66 -3.32
CA THR A 131 1.14 5.80 -1.91
C THR A 131 0.82 4.44 -1.30
N THR A 132 0.53 4.40 0.02
CA THR A 132 0.24 3.14 0.69
C THR A 132 -0.82 3.24 1.78
N SER A 133 -1.67 2.23 1.88
CA SER A 133 -2.61 2.09 2.99
C SER A 133 -1.96 1.68 4.33
N LEU A 134 -0.67 1.33 4.35
CA LEU A 134 0.08 1.14 5.61
C LEU A 134 0.00 2.37 6.51
N ALA A 135 -0.03 3.56 5.92
CA ALA A 135 -0.11 4.84 6.61
C ALA A 135 -1.48 5.12 7.28
N SER A 136 -2.51 4.29 7.05
CA SER A 136 -3.80 4.40 7.75
C SER A 136 -3.82 3.67 9.09
N SER A 137 -2.95 2.68 9.30
CA SER A 137 -2.94 1.85 10.50
C SER A 137 -2.25 2.54 11.67
N ARG A 138 -2.97 2.75 12.78
CA ARG A 138 -2.40 3.28 14.03
C ARG A 138 -1.36 2.36 14.68
N TRP A 139 -1.33 1.08 14.29
CA TRP A 139 -0.41 0.07 14.80
C TRP A 139 0.95 0.08 14.10
N LYS A 140 1.12 0.87 13.05
CA LYS A 140 2.39 0.98 12.30
C LYS A 140 3.07 2.32 12.60
N SER A 141 4.41 2.36 12.56
CA SER A 141 5.15 3.62 12.59
C SER A 141 4.96 4.34 11.26
N LEU A 142 4.37 5.53 11.29
CA LEU A 142 4.21 6.37 10.10
C LEU A 142 5.56 6.81 9.53
N GLU A 143 6.50 7.12 10.41
CA GLU A 143 7.87 7.49 10.05
C GLU A 143 8.57 6.37 9.27
N GLN A 144 8.49 5.12 9.76
CA GLN A 144 9.05 3.97 9.05
C GLN A 144 8.39 3.71 7.69
N VAL A 145 7.06 3.89 7.61
CA VAL A 145 6.32 3.75 6.34
C VAL A 145 6.75 4.81 5.34
N ASP A 146 6.90 6.06 5.80
CA ASP A 146 7.31 7.18 4.96
C ASP A 146 8.75 7.04 4.48
N GLU A 147 9.65 6.64 5.38
CA GLU A 147 11.05 6.34 5.05
C GLU A 147 11.17 5.23 4.01
N ALA A 148 10.45 4.12 4.19
CA ALA A 148 10.46 3.01 3.25
C ALA A 148 9.94 3.42 1.86
N GLY A 149 8.88 4.23 1.81
CA GLY A 149 8.30 4.72 0.55
C GLY A 149 9.23 5.67 -0.20
N ARG A 150 9.86 6.62 0.51
CA ARG A 150 10.85 7.54 -0.11
C ARG A 150 12.03 6.75 -0.68
N ARG A 151 12.63 5.86 0.09
CA ARG A 151 13.75 5.01 -0.37
C ARG A 151 13.37 4.19 -1.61
N ALA A 152 12.18 3.61 -1.64
CA ALA A 152 11.70 2.82 -2.77
C ALA A 152 11.62 3.64 -4.06
N CYS A 153 11.03 4.83 -4.00
CA CYS A 153 10.90 5.71 -5.16
C CYS A 153 12.24 6.33 -5.59
N GLU A 154 13.11 6.68 -4.64
CA GLU A 154 14.47 7.18 -4.92
C GLU A 154 15.34 6.14 -5.63
N ALA A 155 15.28 4.87 -5.20
CA ALA A 155 16.02 3.76 -5.81
C ALA A 155 15.63 3.57 -7.28
N VAL A 156 14.33 3.49 -7.56
CA VAL A 156 13.82 3.36 -8.94
C VAL A 156 14.22 4.57 -9.81
N GLY A 157 14.16 5.79 -9.26
CA GLY A 157 14.60 6.99 -9.96
C GLY A 157 16.10 7.01 -10.27
N ALA A 158 16.94 6.38 -9.44
CA ALA A 158 18.37 6.21 -9.70
C ALA A 158 18.63 5.18 -10.80
N ASP A 159 17.95 4.02 -10.74
CA ASP A 159 18.05 2.95 -11.75
C ASP A 159 17.62 3.44 -13.13
N THR A 160 16.54 4.21 -13.19
CA THR A 160 16.04 4.84 -14.41
C THR A 160 17.05 5.80 -15.02
N ARG A 161 17.69 6.65 -14.22
CA ARG A 161 18.73 7.57 -14.68
C ARG A 161 19.95 6.82 -15.21
N ALA A 162 20.37 5.74 -14.53
CA ALA A 162 21.49 4.91 -14.96
C ALA A 162 21.17 4.19 -16.29
N ALA A 163 19.96 3.66 -16.46
CA ALA A 163 19.51 3.00 -17.67
C ALA A 163 19.32 3.98 -18.85
N GLY A 164 18.81 5.20 -18.59
CA GLY A 164 18.64 6.26 -19.60
C GLY A 164 19.96 6.77 -20.20
N GLN A 165 21.07 6.65 -19.47
CA GLN A 165 22.42 6.90 -20.02
C GLN A 165 22.90 5.81 -20.99
N ALA A 166 22.27 4.63 -20.97
CA ALA A 166 22.67 3.47 -21.76
C ALA A 166 21.89 3.25 -23.07
N ALA A 167 20.69 3.78 -23.24
CA ALA A 167 19.90 3.92 -24.50
C ALA A 167 18.42 4.23 -24.22
N GLY A 168 17.96 5.45 -24.45
CA GLY A 168 16.57 5.78 -24.86
C GLY A 168 15.39 5.25 -24.01
N SER A 169 15.60 4.81 -22.78
CA SER A 169 14.50 4.34 -21.93
C SER A 169 13.75 5.53 -21.34
N THR A 170 12.46 5.59 -21.58
CA THR A 170 11.51 6.56 -21.00
C THR A 170 11.17 6.22 -19.55
N GLY A 171 12.17 5.92 -18.72
CA GLY A 171 11.94 5.57 -17.33
C GLY A 171 11.30 6.73 -16.57
N GLN A 172 10.04 6.59 -16.25
CA GLN A 172 9.28 7.58 -15.51
C GLN A 172 9.73 7.59 -14.04
N THR A 173 9.99 8.79 -13.51
CA THR A 173 10.23 8.96 -12.08
C THR A 173 8.93 8.76 -11.31
N VAL A 174 8.95 7.90 -10.29
CA VAL A 174 7.82 7.68 -9.39
C VAL A 174 7.96 8.60 -8.19
N GLN A 175 6.94 9.39 -7.89
CA GLN A 175 6.91 10.26 -6.72
C GLN A 175 6.29 9.52 -5.53
N TRP A 176 6.91 9.63 -4.37
CA TRP A 176 6.34 9.16 -3.12
C TRP A 176 5.33 10.16 -2.57
N TRP A 177 4.07 9.74 -2.42
CA TRP A 177 3.03 10.52 -1.77
C TRP A 177 2.80 10.03 -0.35
N GLY A 178 3.64 10.54 0.57
CA GLY A 178 3.65 10.22 2.00
C GLY A 178 2.49 10.83 2.76
N ARG A 179 1.25 10.46 2.42
CA ARG A 179 0.06 11.00 3.07
C ARG A 179 -0.26 10.26 4.37
N ASN A 180 -0.56 11.02 5.42
CA ASN A 180 -1.08 10.47 6.68
C ASN A 180 -2.57 10.19 6.59
N TRP A 181 -2.93 8.96 6.19
CA TRP A 181 -4.31 8.52 6.02
C TRP A 181 -5.10 8.31 7.33
N ARG A 182 -4.52 8.68 8.49
CA ARG A 182 -5.23 8.71 9.79
C ARG A 182 -6.00 10.00 10.03
N LYS A 183 -5.77 11.02 9.19
CA LYS A 183 -6.36 12.36 9.28
C LYS A 183 -7.52 12.52 8.28
N GLY A 184 -8.15 13.70 8.27
CA GLY A 184 -9.17 14.04 7.28
C GLY A 184 -10.48 13.27 7.41
N GLY A 185 -10.85 12.78 8.61
CA GLY A 185 -12.12 12.05 8.81
C GLY A 185 -12.11 10.60 8.36
N LEU A 186 -10.98 10.09 7.82
CA LEU A 186 -10.92 8.73 7.26
C LEU A 186 -11.03 7.62 8.30
N GLN A 187 -10.64 7.85 9.56
CA GLN A 187 -10.74 6.81 10.59
C GLN A 187 -12.19 6.48 10.99
N PRO A 188 -13.09 7.44 11.25
CA PRO A 188 -14.52 7.14 11.42
C PRO A 188 -15.10 6.41 10.21
N ARG A 189 -14.85 6.92 8.99
CA ARG A 189 -15.37 6.33 7.75
C ARG A 189 -14.85 4.90 7.53
N ARG A 190 -13.59 4.63 7.84
CA ARG A 190 -13.02 3.28 7.84
C ARG A 190 -13.84 2.31 8.71
N ASN A 191 -14.22 2.73 9.91
CA ASN A 191 -14.98 1.87 10.82
C ASN A 191 -16.42 1.63 10.33
N GLU A 192 -17.01 2.59 9.64
CA GLU A 192 -18.31 2.45 8.98
C GLU A 192 -18.22 1.45 7.82
N ILE A 193 -17.26 1.62 6.91
CA ILE A 193 -17.05 0.73 5.76
C ILE A 193 -16.79 -0.72 6.21
N ILE A 194 -16.00 -0.93 7.26
CA ILE A 194 -15.77 -2.28 7.80
C ILE A 194 -17.09 -2.97 8.17
N ARG A 195 -18.04 -2.23 8.76
CA ARG A 195 -19.36 -2.77 9.12
C ARG A 195 -20.27 -2.92 7.91
N GLU A 196 -20.36 -1.90 7.06
CA GLU A 196 -21.17 -1.88 5.84
C GLU A 196 -20.81 -3.01 4.88
N GLN A 197 -19.51 -3.20 4.69
CA GLN A 197 -18.95 -4.21 3.79
C GLN A 197 -18.76 -5.58 4.46
N ASN A 198 -19.00 -5.68 5.77
CA ASN A 198 -18.71 -6.88 6.55
C ASN A 198 -17.29 -7.42 6.31
N PHE A 199 -16.30 -6.53 6.26
CA PHE A 199 -14.91 -6.92 5.98
C PHE A 199 -14.36 -7.86 7.03
N TYR A 200 -13.62 -8.86 6.57
CA TYR A 200 -12.77 -9.65 7.43
C TYR A 200 -11.77 -8.74 8.17
N ASN A 201 -11.93 -8.63 9.46
CA ASN A 201 -11.09 -7.79 10.30
C ASN A 201 -10.03 -8.65 10.98
N GLN A 202 -8.82 -8.65 10.41
CA GLN A 202 -7.69 -9.42 10.91
C GLN A 202 -7.25 -8.98 12.31
N THR A 203 -6.80 -9.94 13.12
CA THR A 203 -6.36 -9.72 14.50
C THR A 203 -4.84 -9.54 14.65
N PHE A 204 -4.07 -9.68 13.55
CA PHE A 204 -2.62 -9.55 13.53
C PHE A 204 -2.13 -8.89 12.23
N CYS A 205 -0.87 -8.43 12.19
CA CYS A 205 -0.33 -7.71 11.04
C CYS A 205 -0.23 -8.57 9.77
N GLY A 206 0.03 -9.87 9.93
CA GLY A 206 0.12 -10.85 8.85
C GLY A 206 1.32 -11.79 8.99
N CYS A 207 2.47 -11.32 9.45
CA CYS A 207 3.63 -12.19 9.65
C CYS A 207 3.48 -13.04 10.92
N GLU A 208 4.12 -14.20 10.96
CA GLU A 208 4.13 -15.12 12.10
C GLU A 208 4.61 -14.48 13.41
N PHE A 209 5.48 -13.48 13.31
CA PHE A 209 6.03 -12.74 14.45
C PHE A 209 5.05 -11.72 15.05
N SER A 210 3.88 -11.55 14.44
CA SER A 210 2.80 -10.67 14.92
C SER A 210 1.56 -11.43 15.38
N LYS A 211 1.63 -12.76 15.52
CA LYS A 211 0.52 -13.63 15.98
C LYS A 211 0.29 -13.61 17.50
N GLY A 212 1.07 -12.83 18.24
CA GLY A 212 0.81 -12.60 19.66
C GLY A 212 -0.45 -11.76 19.90
N PRO A 213 -1.03 -11.75 21.12
CA PRO A 213 -2.15 -10.88 21.42
C PRO A 213 -1.73 -9.43 21.14
N ILE A 214 -2.47 -8.75 20.26
CA ILE A 214 -2.31 -7.31 20.07
C ILE A 214 -2.58 -6.70 21.44
N SER A 215 -1.53 -6.28 22.14
CA SER A 215 -1.65 -5.60 23.42
C SER A 215 -2.54 -4.39 23.20
N GLN A 216 -3.76 -4.46 23.70
CA GLN A 216 -4.67 -3.32 23.76
C GLN A 216 -4.11 -2.39 24.86
N ASN A 217 -3.23 -1.47 24.48
CA ASN A 217 -2.84 -0.32 25.29
C ASN A 217 -3.28 0.96 24.56
#